data_2e048c5bb1826cf5dd1b55c95e7cd659
#
_entry.id   2e048c5bb1826cf5dd1b55c95e7cd659
#
_cell.length_a   1.000
_cell.length_b   1.000
_cell.length_c   1.000
_cell.angle_alpha   90.00
_cell.angle_beta   90.00
_cell.angle_gamma   90.00
#
_symmetry.space_group_name_H-M   'P 1'
#
loop_
_entity.id
_entity.type
_entity.pdbx_description
1 polymer ?
#
loop_
_entity_poly.entity_id
_entity_poly.type
_entity_poly.pdbx_seq_one_letter_code
_entity_poly.pdbx_strand_id
1 'polypeptide(L)'
;GTEGSRVRNLNALAGASGALAANQTSNGYAINAYWQPKKSGIIPSVSGAYGWNTVSLADGKETPKGATDSQTWMVGLQWSDVFAKGNAAGAAIGAPGNAASLADDKKAMLAEIFYRHKVSDSVSITPALFWVSNNQALKNNVTDYYGGVIQTTFKF
;
A
#
# COMPACT_ATOMS: atom_id res chain seq x y z
N GLY A 1 2.07 -6.56 16.24
CA GLY A 1 0.92 -5.90 16.72
C GLY A 1 0.79 -4.42 16.43
N THR A 2 0.77 -3.92 15.18
CA THR A 2 0.55 -2.49 14.94
C THR A 2 -0.31 -2.20 13.71
N GLU A 3 -0.88 -3.22 13.09
CA GLU A 3 -1.72 -3.01 11.90
C GLU A 3 -3.09 -2.40 12.22
N GLY A 4 -3.64 -2.64 13.39
CA GLY A 4 -4.89 -2.01 13.84
C GLY A 4 -4.84 -0.48 13.96
N SER A 5 -3.64 0.12 14.11
CA SER A 5 -3.49 1.57 14.20
C SER A 5 -3.53 2.26 12.83
N ARG A 6 -3.12 1.59 11.76
CA ARG A 6 -3.17 2.16 10.40
C ARG A 6 -4.60 2.23 9.86
N VAL A 7 -5.41 1.22 10.12
CA VAL A 7 -6.83 1.23 9.74
C VAL A 7 -7.59 2.33 10.48
N ARG A 8 -7.28 2.58 11.74
CA ARG A 8 -7.85 3.70 12.50
C ARG A 8 -7.48 5.07 11.91
N ASN A 9 -6.24 5.22 11.47
CA ASN A 9 -5.79 6.48 10.85
C ASN A 9 -6.41 6.70 9.47
N LEU A 10 -6.68 5.65 8.69
CA LEU A 10 -7.37 5.76 7.41
C LEU A 10 -8.84 6.17 7.57
N ASN A 11 -9.51 5.70 8.60
CA ASN A 11 -10.87 6.16 8.93
C ASN A 11 -10.88 7.63 9.40
N ALA A 12 -9.83 8.09 10.09
CA ALA A 12 -9.66 9.50 10.44
C ALA A 12 -9.36 10.39 9.24
N LEU A 13 -8.61 9.87 8.24
CA LEU A 13 -8.33 10.55 6.98
C LEU A 13 -9.56 10.64 6.06
N ALA A 14 -10.53 9.77 6.19
CA ALA A 14 -11.78 9.80 5.44
C ALA A 14 -12.80 10.87 5.93
N GLY A 15 -12.35 11.79 6.78
CA GLY A 15 -13.20 12.92 7.23
C GLY A 15 -14.19 12.56 8.33
N ALA A 16 -14.10 11.39 8.90
CA ALA A 16 -14.80 11.03 10.12
C ALA A 16 -14.10 11.70 11.31
N SER A 17 -14.40 12.96 11.57
CA SER A 17 -14.14 13.60 12.86
C SER A 17 -15.14 13.05 13.90
N GLY A 18 -15.06 11.75 14.13
CA GLY A 18 -15.76 11.06 15.19
C GLY A 18 -14.72 10.29 15.98
N ALA A 19 -14.59 10.54 17.26
CA ALA A 19 -14.07 9.56 18.18
C ALA A 19 -14.68 8.22 17.75
N LEU A 20 -13.86 7.17 17.58
CA LEU A 20 -14.37 5.82 17.40
C LEU A 20 -15.44 5.61 18.46
N ALA A 21 -16.69 5.51 18.03
CA ALA A 21 -17.76 5.24 18.97
C ALA A 21 -17.32 3.99 19.75
N ALA A 22 -17.33 4.07 21.06
CA ALA A 22 -17.13 2.91 21.90
C ALA A 22 -18.07 1.83 21.35
N ASN A 23 -17.54 0.62 21.08
CA ASN A 23 -18.25 -0.54 20.55
C ASN A 23 -18.27 -0.75 19.02
N GLN A 24 -17.21 -0.38 18.29
CA GLN A 24 -17.02 -0.83 16.91
C GLN A 24 -16.09 -2.05 16.86
N THR A 25 -16.48 -3.06 16.10
CA THR A 25 -15.66 -4.21 15.77
C THR A 25 -15.19 -4.10 14.31
N SER A 26 -13.91 -4.30 14.08
CA SER A 26 -13.31 -4.30 12.75
C SER A 26 -12.64 -5.65 12.49
N ASN A 27 -13.02 -6.31 11.41
CA ASN A 27 -12.44 -7.57 10.98
C ASN A 27 -11.71 -7.37 9.65
N GLY A 28 -10.40 -7.64 9.64
CA GLY A 28 -9.55 -7.53 8.46
C GLY A 28 -9.11 -8.89 7.96
N TYR A 29 -9.17 -9.08 6.65
CA TYR A 29 -8.73 -10.27 5.95
C TYR A 29 -7.78 -9.89 4.82
N ALA A 30 -6.79 -10.75 4.52
CA ALA A 30 -5.89 -10.54 3.40
C ALA A 30 -5.50 -11.87 2.75
N ILE A 31 -5.32 -11.82 1.44
CA ILE A 31 -4.77 -12.91 0.62
C ILE A 31 -3.54 -12.35 -0.09
N ASN A 32 -2.43 -13.11 -0.04
CA ASN A 32 -1.19 -12.76 -0.71
C ASN A 32 -0.74 -13.93 -1.60
N ALA A 33 -0.22 -13.60 -2.76
CA ALA A 33 0.40 -14.54 -3.68
C ALA A 33 1.76 -14.02 -4.13
N TYR A 34 2.72 -14.91 -4.27
CA TYR A 34 4.05 -14.62 -4.77
C TYR A 34 4.53 -15.74 -5.68
N TRP A 35 5.06 -15.34 -6.83
CA TRP A 35 5.68 -16.26 -7.77
C TRP A 35 7.04 -15.72 -8.19
N GLN A 36 8.04 -16.62 -8.28
CA GLN A 36 9.39 -16.29 -8.70
C GLN A 36 9.89 -17.29 -9.74
N PRO A 37 10.49 -16.81 -10.84
CA PRO A 37 11.13 -17.69 -11.80
C PRO A 37 12.36 -18.38 -11.19
N LYS A 38 12.66 -19.59 -11.64
CA LYS A 38 13.83 -20.37 -11.15
C LYS A 38 15.17 -19.71 -11.47
N LYS A 39 15.23 -18.86 -12.48
CA LYS A 39 16.43 -18.13 -12.92
C LYS A 39 16.11 -16.66 -13.08
N SER A 40 17.06 -15.80 -12.69
CA SER A 40 17.03 -14.38 -13.03
C SER A 40 17.04 -14.19 -14.55
N GLY A 41 16.39 -13.14 -15.03
CA GLY A 41 16.34 -12.83 -16.45
C GLY A 41 15.23 -11.82 -16.79
N ILE A 42 14.70 -11.92 -17.99
CA ILE A 42 13.66 -11.02 -18.50
C ILE A 42 12.34 -11.21 -17.76
N ILE A 43 12.06 -12.43 -17.27
CA ILE A 43 10.81 -12.74 -16.57
C ILE A 43 10.92 -12.26 -15.11
N PRO A 44 10.07 -11.32 -14.67
CA PRO A 44 10.09 -10.86 -13.29
C PRO A 44 9.48 -11.88 -12.33
N SER A 45 9.79 -11.76 -11.06
CA SER A 45 8.93 -12.26 -10.00
C SER A 45 7.68 -11.39 -9.91
N VAL A 46 6.56 -12.01 -9.55
CA VAL A 46 5.26 -11.36 -9.44
C VAL A 46 4.75 -11.52 -8.02
N SER A 47 4.30 -10.45 -7.43
CA SER A 47 3.61 -10.44 -6.14
C SER A 47 2.23 -9.80 -6.30
N GLY A 48 1.26 -10.31 -5.57
CA GLY A 48 -0.08 -9.74 -5.52
C GLY A 48 -0.65 -9.87 -4.12
N ALA A 49 -1.40 -8.89 -3.72
CA ALA A 49 -2.11 -8.89 -2.44
C ALA A 49 -3.49 -8.25 -2.61
N TYR A 50 -4.46 -8.79 -1.90
CA TYR A 50 -5.78 -8.22 -1.76
C TYR A 50 -6.21 -8.31 -0.30
N GLY A 51 -6.67 -7.22 0.25
CA GLY A 51 -7.17 -7.14 1.62
C GLY A 51 -8.52 -6.44 1.67
N TRP A 52 -9.36 -6.87 2.59
CA TRP A 52 -10.62 -6.19 2.89
C TRP A 52 -10.84 -6.14 4.40
N ASN A 53 -11.51 -5.11 4.82
CA ASN A 53 -11.86 -4.88 6.19
C ASN A 53 -13.34 -4.54 6.29
N THR A 54 -14.02 -5.17 7.22
CA THR A 54 -15.43 -4.91 7.52
C THR A 54 -15.54 -4.26 8.89
N VAL A 55 -16.41 -3.26 9.01
CA VAL A 55 -16.67 -2.56 10.27
C VAL A 55 -18.13 -2.76 10.68
N SER A 56 -18.34 -3.23 11.90
CA SER A 56 -19.66 -3.41 12.49
C SER A 56 -19.78 -2.76 13.86
N LEU A 57 -20.98 -2.34 14.22
CA LEU A 57 -21.29 -1.89 15.58
C LEU A 57 -21.66 -3.09 16.47
N ALA A 58 -21.18 -3.10 17.71
CA ALA A 58 -21.44 -4.19 18.64
C ALA A 58 -22.93 -4.36 19.01
N ASP A 59 -23.72 -3.30 18.86
CA ASP A 59 -25.13 -3.28 19.28
C ASP A 59 -26.13 -3.55 18.13
N GLY A 60 -25.66 -4.03 16.97
CA GLY A 60 -26.53 -4.30 15.82
C GLY A 60 -27.20 -3.07 15.22
N LYS A 61 -26.81 -1.87 15.62
CA LYS A 61 -27.28 -0.60 15.06
C LYS A 61 -26.62 -0.36 13.70
N GLU A 62 -27.30 0.38 12.83
CA GLU A 62 -26.73 0.80 11.56
C GLU A 62 -25.39 1.53 11.78
N THR A 63 -24.38 1.17 10.98
CA THR A 63 -23.07 1.83 11.03
C THR A 63 -23.26 3.33 10.79
N PRO A 64 -22.72 4.19 11.66
CA PRO A 64 -22.80 5.63 11.44
C PRO A 64 -22.23 5.98 10.05
N LYS A 65 -22.83 6.94 9.36
CA LYS A 65 -22.27 7.47 8.12
C LYS A 65 -20.81 7.86 8.35
N GLY A 66 -19.88 7.11 7.79
CA GLY A 66 -18.43 7.31 7.98
C GLY A 66 -17.63 6.10 8.47
N ALA A 67 -18.26 5.10 9.08
CA ALA A 67 -17.64 3.81 9.34
C ALA A 67 -17.93 2.90 8.13
N THR A 68 -16.97 2.74 7.24
CA THR A 68 -17.17 1.98 6.01
C THR A 68 -16.17 0.86 5.91
N ASP A 69 -16.60 -0.21 5.27
CA ASP A 69 -15.71 -1.27 4.81
C ASP A 69 -14.62 -0.67 3.93
N SER A 70 -13.44 -1.23 3.98
CA SER A 70 -12.31 -0.78 3.18
C SER A 70 -11.68 -1.94 2.41
N GLN A 71 -11.09 -1.61 1.27
CA GLN A 71 -10.42 -2.55 0.40
C GLN A 71 -9.03 -2.02 0.04
N THR A 72 -8.07 -2.91 -0.08
CA THR A 72 -6.71 -2.63 -0.54
C THR A 72 -6.27 -3.73 -1.50
N TRP A 73 -5.47 -3.37 -2.47
CA TRP A 73 -4.84 -4.35 -3.34
C TRP A 73 -3.50 -3.83 -3.85
N MET A 74 -2.63 -4.73 -4.22
CA MET A 74 -1.38 -4.38 -4.90
C MET A 74 -0.95 -5.49 -5.86
N VAL A 75 -0.24 -5.07 -6.90
CA VAL A 75 0.53 -5.95 -7.79
C VAL A 75 1.93 -5.38 -7.91
N GLY A 76 2.94 -6.22 -7.75
CA GLY A 76 4.34 -5.86 -7.86
C GLY A 76 5.09 -6.80 -8.80
N LEU A 77 6.03 -6.23 -9.54
CA LEU A 77 6.97 -6.92 -10.40
C LEU A 77 8.39 -6.62 -9.94
N GLN A 78 9.26 -7.63 -9.91
CA GLN A 78 10.65 -7.43 -9.57
C GLN A 78 11.56 -8.29 -10.46
N TRP A 79 12.55 -7.65 -11.04
CA TRP A 79 13.63 -8.27 -11.80
C TRP A 79 14.88 -8.34 -10.93
N SER A 80 15.50 -9.50 -10.87
CA SER A 80 16.78 -9.70 -10.20
C SER A 80 17.94 -9.65 -11.19
N ASP A 81 19.11 -9.27 -10.70
CA ASP A 81 20.36 -9.21 -11.46
C ASP A 81 20.32 -8.24 -12.65
N VAL A 82 19.55 -7.16 -12.53
CA VAL A 82 19.42 -6.12 -13.57
C VAL A 82 20.73 -5.34 -13.69
N PHE A 83 21.30 -5.31 -14.91
CA PHE A 83 22.58 -4.71 -15.29
C PHE A 83 23.80 -5.35 -14.59
N ALA A 84 23.70 -5.82 -13.37
CA ALA A 84 24.78 -6.52 -12.65
C ALA A 84 24.20 -7.47 -11.60
N LYS A 85 24.96 -8.52 -11.28
CA LYS A 85 24.59 -9.52 -10.28
C LYS A 85 24.37 -8.88 -8.90
N GLY A 86 23.23 -9.16 -8.30
CA GLY A 86 22.82 -8.65 -6.99
C GLY A 86 22.03 -7.35 -7.03
N ASN A 87 21.94 -6.68 -8.17
CA ASN A 87 21.02 -5.55 -8.36
C ASN A 87 19.58 -6.03 -8.53
N ALA A 88 18.62 -5.16 -8.33
CA ALA A 88 17.23 -5.45 -8.63
C ALA A 88 16.51 -4.18 -9.10
N ALA A 89 15.55 -4.36 -9.99
CA ALA A 89 14.60 -3.31 -10.34
C ALA A 89 13.19 -3.81 -10.06
N GLY A 90 12.29 -2.91 -9.73
CA GLY A 90 10.90 -3.28 -9.51
C GLY A 90 9.94 -2.14 -9.78
N ALA A 91 8.70 -2.53 -9.99
CA ALA A 91 7.56 -1.65 -10.12
C ALA A 91 6.38 -2.24 -9.36
N ALA A 92 5.60 -1.40 -8.74
CA ALA A 92 4.38 -1.79 -8.05
C ALA A 92 3.27 -0.78 -8.32
N ILE A 93 2.05 -1.29 -8.37
CA ILE A 93 0.83 -0.47 -8.42
C ILE A 93 -0.19 -1.06 -7.46
N GLY A 94 -0.98 -0.21 -6.85
CA GLY A 94 -2.00 -0.67 -5.92
C GLY A 94 -2.94 0.44 -5.48
N ALA A 95 -3.95 0.06 -4.74
CA ALA A 95 -4.83 0.97 -4.06
C ALA A 95 -4.61 0.80 -2.55
N PRO A 96 -4.19 1.86 -1.84
CA PRO A 96 -4.18 1.85 -0.38
C PRO A 96 -5.62 1.67 0.13
N GLY A 97 -5.80 1.33 1.41
CA GLY A 97 -7.12 1.07 1.98
C GLY A 97 -8.14 2.18 1.68
N ASN A 98 -8.88 2.02 0.61
CA ASN A 98 -9.96 2.90 0.21
C ASN A 98 -11.27 2.43 0.84
N ALA A 99 -12.11 3.37 1.25
CA ALA A 99 -13.46 3.05 1.66
C ALA A 99 -14.24 2.39 0.51
N ALA A 100 -14.91 1.28 0.78
CA ALA A 100 -15.64 0.51 -0.25
C ALA A 100 -16.80 1.32 -0.88
N SER A 101 -17.34 2.29 -0.15
CA SER A 101 -18.42 3.18 -0.60
C SER A 101 -17.98 4.32 -1.50
N LEU A 102 -16.66 4.51 -1.70
CA LEU A 102 -16.18 5.57 -2.60
C LEU A 102 -16.38 5.17 -4.06
N ALA A 103 -16.78 6.15 -4.87
CA ALA A 103 -16.77 6.00 -6.32
C ALA A 103 -15.34 5.72 -6.83
N ASP A 104 -15.21 4.95 -7.92
CA ASP A 104 -13.90 4.49 -8.39
C ASP A 104 -12.98 5.64 -8.79
N ASP A 105 -13.51 6.74 -9.31
CA ASP A 105 -12.80 7.97 -9.65
C ASP A 105 -12.23 8.73 -8.43
N LYS A 106 -12.69 8.38 -7.22
CA LYS A 106 -12.26 8.98 -5.94
C LYS A 106 -11.38 8.06 -5.11
N LYS A 107 -11.12 6.84 -5.55
CA LYS A 107 -10.23 5.92 -4.88
C LYS A 107 -8.78 6.30 -5.11
N ALA A 108 -8.00 6.35 -4.04
CA ALA A 108 -6.57 6.61 -4.13
C ALA A 108 -5.87 5.43 -4.82
N MET A 109 -4.93 5.77 -5.70
CA MET A 109 -4.03 4.83 -6.36
C MET A 109 -2.59 5.20 -6.01
N LEU A 110 -1.72 4.20 -6.00
CA LEU A 110 -0.32 4.33 -5.67
C LEU A 110 0.50 3.54 -6.68
N ALA A 111 1.53 4.16 -7.23
CA ALA A 111 2.51 3.47 -8.05
C ALA A 111 3.91 3.81 -7.59
N GLU A 112 4.82 2.84 -7.68
CA GLU A 112 6.22 2.99 -7.32
C GLU A 112 7.09 2.26 -8.32
N ILE A 113 8.25 2.84 -8.62
CA ILE A 113 9.35 2.18 -9.29
C ILE A 113 10.61 2.35 -8.46
N PHE A 114 11.44 1.32 -8.41
CA PHE A 114 12.72 1.38 -7.69
C PHE A 114 13.82 0.65 -8.44
N TYR A 115 15.05 1.04 -8.13
CA TYR A 115 16.24 0.32 -8.55
C TYR A 115 17.19 0.15 -7.38
N ARG A 116 17.44 -1.10 -6.96
CA ARG A 116 18.39 -1.44 -5.91
C ARG A 116 19.76 -1.70 -6.53
N HIS A 117 20.70 -0.83 -6.23
CA HIS A 117 22.10 -1.00 -6.59
C HIS A 117 22.86 -1.63 -5.43
N LYS A 118 23.46 -2.80 -5.67
CA LYS A 118 24.33 -3.47 -4.71
C LYS A 118 25.72 -2.86 -4.82
N VAL A 119 26.12 -2.08 -3.82
CA VAL A 119 27.46 -1.45 -3.75
C VAL A 119 28.50 -2.47 -3.26
N SER A 120 28.14 -3.30 -2.25
CA SER A 120 28.93 -4.38 -1.72
C SER A 120 28.03 -5.49 -1.16
N ASP A 121 28.63 -6.55 -0.58
CA ASP A 121 27.82 -7.60 0.07
C ASP A 121 27.04 -7.08 1.28
N SER A 122 27.54 -6.02 1.90
CA SER A 122 26.95 -5.42 3.10
C SER A 122 26.20 -4.10 2.84
N VAL A 123 26.31 -3.51 1.64
CA VAL A 123 25.74 -2.17 1.36
C VAL A 123 24.96 -2.17 0.07
N SER A 124 23.75 -1.64 0.12
CA SER A 124 22.95 -1.35 -1.08
C SER A 124 22.29 0.02 -0.99
N ILE A 125 22.11 0.66 -2.14
CA ILE A 125 21.41 1.95 -2.29
C ILE A 125 20.23 1.72 -3.21
N THR A 126 19.06 2.20 -2.79
CA THR A 126 17.79 2.00 -3.53
C THR A 126 17.10 3.34 -3.70
N PRO A 127 17.32 4.05 -4.82
CA PRO A 127 16.42 5.11 -5.24
C PRO A 127 15.06 4.54 -5.64
N ALA A 128 14.00 5.25 -5.26
CA ALA A 128 12.63 4.95 -5.66
C ALA A 128 11.89 6.24 -5.98
N LEU A 129 10.99 6.16 -6.95
CA LEU A 129 10.04 7.21 -7.31
C LEU A 129 8.63 6.66 -7.10
N PHE A 130 7.75 7.47 -6.55
CA PHE A 130 6.38 7.09 -6.34
C PHE A 130 5.40 8.19 -6.78
N TRP A 131 4.20 7.74 -7.12
CA TRP A 131 3.07 8.56 -7.49
C TRP A 131 1.86 8.13 -6.68
N VAL A 132 1.09 9.12 -6.23
CA VAL A 132 -0.16 8.91 -5.49
C VAL A 132 -1.23 9.77 -6.13
N SER A 133 -2.34 9.15 -6.53
CA SER A 133 -3.51 9.84 -7.06
C SER A 133 -4.62 9.93 -6.02
N ASN A 134 -5.52 10.89 -6.21
CA ASN A 134 -6.74 11.05 -5.41
C ASN A 134 -6.49 11.05 -3.90
N ASN A 135 -5.39 11.69 -3.46
CA ASN A 135 -5.08 11.78 -2.04
C ASN A 135 -6.06 12.73 -1.33
N GLN A 136 -7.15 12.18 -0.83
CA GLN A 136 -8.19 12.93 -0.12
C GLN A 136 -7.74 13.56 1.22
N ALA A 137 -6.53 13.23 1.69
CA ALA A 137 -5.97 13.85 2.90
C ALA A 137 -5.61 15.33 2.69
N LEU A 138 -5.50 15.79 1.45
CA LEU A 138 -5.20 17.18 1.10
C LEU A 138 -6.50 17.91 0.75
N LYS A 139 -6.94 18.80 1.61
CA LYS A 139 -8.19 19.57 1.54
C LYS A 139 -8.35 20.47 0.31
N ASN A 140 -7.36 20.64 -0.54
CA ASN A 140 -7.33 21.68 -1.56
C ASN A 140 -7.20 21.13 -2.98
N ASN A 141 -8.06 20.23 -3.44
CA ASN A 141 -8.14 19.78 -4.84
C ASN A 141 -6.82 19.30 -5.47
N VAL A 142 -5.80 19.00 -4.69
CA VAL A 142 -4.59 18.33 -5.18
C VAL A 142 -4.91 16.86 -5.27
N THR A 143 -5.13 16.40 -6.48
CA THR A 143 -5.51 15.02 -6.74
C THR A 143 -4.29 14.10 -6.75
N ASP A 144 -3.17 14.59 -7.28
CA ASP A 144 -1.98 13.77 -7.51
C ASP A 144 -0.73 14.41 -6.92
N TYR A 145 0.18 13.60 -6.41
CA TYR A 145 1.51 14.05 -6.07
C TYR A 145 2.57 12.98 -6.39
N TYR A 146 3.79 13.46 -6.58
CA TYR A 146 4.97 12.67 -6.89
C TYR A 146 6.02 12.88 -5.83
N GLY A 147 6.77 11.84 -5.54
CA GLY A 147 7.87 11.92 -4.60
C GLY A 147 8.99 10.94 -4.95
N GLY A 148 10.12 11.14 -4.31
CA GLY A 148 11.26 10.25 -4.43
C GLY A 148 11.89 9.99 -3.07
N VAL A 149 12.48 8.81 -2.91
CA VAL A 149 13.22 8.41 -1.72
C VAL A 149 14.51 7.71 -2.14
N ILE A 150 15.55 7.90 -1.35
CA ILE A 150 16.79 7.12 -1.47
C ILE A 150 16.99 6.38 -0.15
N GLN A 151 16.97 5.06 -0.21
CA GLN A 151 17.21 4.20 0.93
C GLN A 151 18.62 3.60 0.85
N THR A 152 19.39 3.68 1.93
CA THR A 152 20.65 2.95 2.08
C THR A 152 20.44 1.82 3.10
N THR A 153 20.81 0.60 2.73
CA THR A 153 20.72 -0.57 3.60
C THR A 153 22.12 -1.07 3.94
N PHE A 154 22.38 -1.25 5.21
CA PHE A 154 23.60 -1.85 5.74
C PHE A 154 23.26 -3.21 6.37
N LYS A 155 24.09 -4.23 6.12
CA LYS A 155 24.02 -5.57 6.74
C LYS A 155 25.30 -5.78 7.55
N PHE A 156 25.15 -6.11 8.80
CA PHE A 156 26.23 -6.40 9.74
C PHE A 156 26.29 -7.91 10.00
#